data_0ec98970c056d34bcfc43a62539e664d
#
_entry.id   0ec98970c056d34bcfc43a62539e664d
#
_cell.length_a   1.000
_cell.length_b   1.000
_cell.length_c   1.000
_cell.angle_alpha   90.00
_cell.angle_beta   90.00
_cell.angle_gamma   90.00
#
_symmetry.space_group_name_H-M   'P 1'
#
loop_
_entity.id
_entity.type
_entity.pdbx_description
1 polymer ?
#
loop_
_entity_poly.entity_id
_entity_poly.type
_entity_poly.pdbx_seq_one_letter_code
_entity_poly.pdbx_strand_id
1 'polypeptide(L)'
;MQCFAEMTPADLSLGLNGGLAALIGADGQLLAGAAPAPEEKHVLLPLPLGERALIFGAGHIARSLVPLLKTINFRPVVYDCRPECVNQVNFPDADQVIVGDFDHIADSLALLPDDYIVIMTNAHSHDFEVELQALQADHAYVGVIGSAKKTASVNARLRERGVTDDRLAVVHTPIGTAIKAVTPAEIAVSIAGEMIYVRALRREGGQEAHHGCPMH
;
A
#
# COMPACT_ATOMS: atom_id res chain seq x y z
N MET A 1 -15.14 -15.80 10.11
CA MET A 1 -13.76 -15.28 9.95
C MET A 1 -13.37 -15.04 8.48
N GLN A 2 -14.35 -15.01 7.61
CA GLN A 2 -14.16 -14.82 6.16
C GLN A 2 -13.53 -13.47 5.83
N CYS A 3 -13.90 -12.39 6.54
CA CYS A 3 -13.36 -11.05 6.29
C CYS A 3 -11.82 -10.94 6.52
N PHE A 4 -11.25 -11.72 7.45
CA PHE A 4 -9.81 -11.77 7.62
C PHE A 4 -9.10 -12.59 6.54
N ALA A 5 -9.77 -13.63 6.03
CA ALA A 5 -9.24 -14.42 4.93
C ALA A 5 -9.28 -13.65 3.59
N GLU A 6 -10.35 -12.88 3.37
CA GLU A 6 -10.54 -12.08 2.15
C GLU A 6 -10.02 -10.63 2.32
N MET A 7 -9.52 -10.29 3.53
CA MET A 7 -8.97 -8.97 3.85
C MET A 7 -9.96 -7.81 3.55
N THR A 8 -11.25 -8.04 3.80
CA THR A 8 -12.28 -7.02 3.62
C THR A 8 -12.46 -6.17 4.88
N PRO A 9 -12.78 -4.86 4.78
CA PRO A 9 -13.10 -4.00 5.93
C PRO A 9 -14.26 -4.57 6.73
N ALA A 10 -14.19 -4.45 8.04
CA ALA A 10 -15.24 -4.90 8.95
C ALA A 10 -15.29 -4.05 10.22
N ASP A 11 -16.46 -3.98 10.84
CA ASP A 11 -16.67 -3.37 12.15
C ASP A 11 -16.87 -4.45 13.22
N LEU A 12 -16.25 -4.26 14.38
CA LEU A 12 -16.55 -5.06 15.57
C LEU A 12 -17.70 -4.40 16.33
N SER A 13 -18.84 -5.07 16.37
CA SER A 13 -20.00 -4.65 17.17
C SER A 13 -19.94 -5.31 18.55
N LEU A 14 -19.94 -4.49 19.59
CA LEU A 14 -19.92 -4.94 21.00
C LEU A 14 -21.16 -4.47 21.73
N GLY A 15 -21.94 -5.39 22.29
CA GLY A 15 -23.06 -5.08 23.17
C GLY A 15 -22.58 -4.48 24.49
N LEU A 16 -23.23 -3.39 24.97
CA LEU A 16 -22.80 -2.66 26.17
C LEU A 16 -23.16 -3.35 27.50
N ASN A 17 -24.07 -4.30 27.47
CA ASN A 17 -24.56 -4.98 28.70
C ASN A 17 -24.03 -6.42 28.89
N GLY A 18 -22.79 -6.67 28.48
CA GLY A 18 -22.21 -8.01 28.47
C GLY A 18 -22.76 -8.88 27.34
N GLY A 19 -23.27 -8.23 26.30
CA GLY A 19 -23.84 -8.84 25.14
C GLY A 19 -22.85 -9.48 24.19
N LEU A 20 -23.36 -10.01 23.12
CA LEU A 20 -22.63 -10.75 22.10
C LEU A 20 -21.74 -9.81 21.29
N ALA A 21 -20.61 -10.32 20.86
CA ALA A 21 -19.74 -9.64 19.90
C ALA A 21 -20.06 -10.15 18.48
N ALA A 22 -20.14 -9.23 17.53
CA ALA A 22 -20.34 -9.53 16.11
C ALA A 22 -19.29 -8.86 15.25
N LEU A 23 -18.83 -9.53 14.21
CA LEU A 23 -18.03 -8.97 13.15
C LEU A 23 -18.95 -8.67 11.95
N ILE A 24 -19.04 -7.41 11.56
CA ILE A 24 -19.95 -6.93 10.53
C ILE A 24 -19.12 -6.38 9.36
N GLY A 25 -19.37 -6.85 8.14
CA GLY A 25 -18.73 -6.36 6.94
C GLY A 25 -19.17 -4.94 6.58
N ALA A 26 -18.42 -4.29 5.69
CA ALA A 26 -18.71 -2.94 5.21
C ALA A 26 -20.11 -2.79 4.55
N ASP A 27 -20.66 -3.90 4.05
CA ASP A 27 -22.02 -4.00 3.50
C ASP A 27 -23.12 -4.27 4.56
N GLY A 28 -22.74 -4.30 5.85
CA GLY A 28 -23.64 -4.62 6.96
C GLY A 28 -23.91 -6.10 7.18
N GLN A 29 -23.23 -6.99 6.43
CA GLN A 29 -23.37 -8.46 6.58
C GLN A 29 -22.70 -8.96 7.85
N LEU A 30 -23.38 -9.88 8.57
CA LEU A 30 -22.77 -10.58 9.71
C LEU A 30 -21.73 -11.59 9.21
N LEU A 31 -20.46 -11.34 9.51
CA LEU A 31 -19.33 -12.20 9.10
C LEU A 31 -18.99 -13.25 10.17
N ALA A 32 -19.14 -12.91 11.45
CA ALA A 32 -18.88 -13.82 12.55
C ALA A 32 -19.55 -13.31 13.84
N GLY A 33 -19.77 -14.23 14.80
CA GLY A 33 -20.39 -13.91 16.08
C GLY A 33 -21.91 -13.93 16.01
N ALA A 34 -22.56 -13.20 16.93
CA ALA A 34 -24.01 -13.04 16.96
C ALA A 34 -24.34 -11.56 16.97
N ALA A 35 -25.18 -11.12 16.04
CA ALA A 35 -25.63 -9.73 15.99
C ALA A 35 -26.40 -9.37 17.27
N PRO A 36 -26.15 -8.18 17.88
CA PRO A 36 -26.94 -7.70 18.98
C PRO A 36 -28.41 -7.57 18.57
N ALA A 37 -29.32 -7.74 19.54
CA ALA A 37 -30.73 -7.51 19.28
C ALA A 37 -30.95 -6.04 18.85
N PRO A 38 -31.96 -5.74 18.00
CA PRO A 38 -32.20 -4.38 17.50
C PRO A 38 -32.37 -3.30 18.60
N GLU A 39 -32.80 -3.72 19.79
CA GLU A 39 -33.01 -2.85 20.95
C GLU A 39 -31.78 -2.77 21.88
N GLU A 40 -30.75 -3.59 21.63
CA GLU A 40 -29.54 -3.61 22.46
C GLU A 40 -28.59 -2.47 22.06
N LYS A 41 -28.18 -1.69 23.05
CA LYS A 41 -27.14 -0.66 22.82
C LYS A 41 -25.81 -1.35 22.56
N HIS A 42 -25.18 -1.00 21.45
CA HIS A 42 -23.88 -1.52 21.06
C HIS A 42 -22.95 -0.42 20.56
N VAL A 43 -21.66 -0.68 20.57
CA VAL A 43 -20.61 0.17 20.01
C VAL A 43 -20.06 -0.52 18.78
N LEU A 44 -19.97 0.20 17.68
CA LEU A 44 -19.26 -0.21 16.48
C LEU A 44 -17.82 0.29 16.55
N LEU A 45 -16.87 -0.63 16.52
CA LEU A 45 -15.45 -0.32 16.47
C LEU A 45 -14.93 -0.72 15.09
N PRO A 46 -14.53 0.23 14.25
CA PRO A 46 -13.93 -0.11 12.98
C PRO A 46 -12.66 -0.93 13.21
N LEU A 47 -12.53 -2.05 12.52
CA LEU A 47 -11.30 -2.81 12.47
C LEU A 47 -10.48 -2.29 11.28
N PRO A 48 -9.49 -1.42 11.51
CA PRO A 48 -8.70 -0.90 10.43
C PRO A 48 -7.87 -2.04 9.83
N LEU A 49 -8.24 -2.48 8.66
CA LEU A 49 -7.29 -3.20 7.82
C LEU A 49 -6.23 -2.20 7.37
N GLY A 50 -4.96 -2.55 7.55
CA GLY A 50 -3.87 -1.73 7.03
C GLY A 50 -4.03 -1.52 5.52
N GLU A 51 -3.58 -0.40 5.03
CA GLU A 51 -3.57 -0.06 3.61
C GLU A 51 -2.71 -1.07 2.82
N ARG A 52 -3.14 -1.43 1.62
CA ARG A 52 -2.39 -2.35 0.77
C ARG A 52 -1.20 -1.62 0.16
N ALA A 53 0.01 -2.19 0.31
CA ALA A 53 1.23 -1.70 -0.28
C ALA A 53 1.71 -2.65 -1.38
N LEU A 54 1.58 -2.23 -2.64
CA LEU A 54 2.00 -2.99 -3.81
C LEU A 54 3.46 -2.67 -4.12
N ILE A 55 4.34 -3.66 -4.02
CA ILE A 55 5.77 -3.51 -4.21
C ILE A 55 6.15 -4.21 -5.52
N PHE A 56 6.38 -3.44 -6.56
CA PHE A 56 6.83 -3.93 -7.85
C PHE A 56 8.35 -3.99 -7.88
N GLY A 57 8.86 -5.22 -7.84
CA GLY A 57 10.29 -5.56 -7.78
C GLY A 57 10.69 -6.24 -6.48
N ALA A 58 11.13 -7.51 -6.59
CA ALA A 58 11.52 -8.37 -5.47
C ALA A 58 13.04 -8.31 -5.16
N GLY A 59 13.61 -7.09 -5.20
CA GLY A 59 15.04 -6.84 -4.96
C GLY A 59 15.40 -6.68 -3.47
N HIS A 60 16.65 -6.26 -3.22
CA HIS A 60 17.19 -6.10 -1.86
C HIS A 60 16.45 -5.06 -1.03
N ILE A 61 16.01 -3.95 -1.66
CA ILE A 61 15.24 -2.92 -0.96
C ILE A 61 13.88 -3.47 -0.55
N ALA A 62 13.19 -4.22 -1.43
CA ALA A 62 11.91 -4.85 -1.11
C ALA A 62 12.02 -5.81 0.09
N ARG A 63 13.10 -6.61 0.15
CA ARG A 63 13.35 -7.52 1.30
C ARG A 63 13.50 -6.78 2.63
N SER A 64 14.04 -5.56 2.61
CA SER A 64 14.14 -4.72 3.81
C SER A 64 12.85 -3.95 4.09
N LEU A 65 12.11 -3.57 3.06
CA LEU A 65 10.90 -2.75 3.17
C LEU A 65 9.69 -3.55 3.68
N VAL A 66 9.48 -4.78 3.19
CA VAL A 66 8.32 -5.61 3.52
C VAL A 66 8.13 -5.80 5.03
N PRO A 67 9.13 -6.23 5.82
CA PRO A 67 8.97 -6.38 7.28
C PRO A 67 8.70 -5.05 7.99
N LEU A 68 9.28 -3.94 7.52
CA LEU A 68 8.98 -2.60 8.06
C LEU A 68 7.53 -2.22 7.81
N LEU A 69 7.04 -2.38 6.59
CA LEU A 69 5.65 -2.08 6.24
C LEU A 69 4.68 -2.92 7.06
N LYS A 70 4.97 -4.21 7.27
CA LYS A 70 4.15 -5.07 8.13
C LYS A 70 4.09 -4.55 9.56
N THR A 71 5.23 -4.14 10.13
CA THR A 71 5.34 -3.60 11.49
C THR A 71 4.52 -2.32 11.68
N ILE A 72 4.37 -1.49 10.64
CA ILE A 72 3.61 -0.24 10.67
C ILE A 72 2.18 -0.38 10.09
N ASN A 73 1.64 -1.62 10.07
CA ASN A 73 0.28 -1.95 9.66
C ASN A 73 -0.07 -1.66 8.19
N PHE A 74 0.88 -1.72 7.27
CA PHE A 74 0.57 -1.93 5.87
C PHE A 74 0.42 -3.43 5.57
N ARG A 75 -0.27 -3.75 4.49
CA ARG A 75 -0.42 -5.09 3.93
C ARG A 75 0.46 -5.21 2.68
N PRO A 76 1.72 -5.68 2.82
CA PRO A 76 2.64 -5.74 1.70
C PRO A 76 2.26 -6.88 0.74
N VAL A 77 2.17 -6.51 -0.54
CA VAL A 77 2.03 -7.43 -1.68
C VAL A 77 3.24 -7.25 -2.56
N VAL A 78 4.02 -8.30 -2.79
CA VAL A 78 5.23 -8.24 -3.61
C VAL A 78 4.96 -8.84 -4.98
N TYR A 79 5.31 -8.09 -6.02
CA TYR A 79 5.10 -8.48 -7.42
C TYR A 79 6.42 -8.44 -8.18
N ASP A 80 6.77 -9.52 -8.88
CA ASP A 80 7.93 -9.58 -9.78
C ASP A 80 7.69 -10.65 -10.86
N CYS A 81 8.34 -10.50 -12.01
CA CYS A 81 8.26 -11.49 -13.07
C CYS A 81 9.15 -12.73 -12.85
N ARG A 82 10.03 -12.72 -11.83
CA ARG A 82 11.01 -13.77 -11.55
C ARG A 82 10.57 -14.61 -10.35
N PRO A 83 10.09 -15.85 -10.56
CA PRO A 83 9.61 -16.72 -9.48
C PRO A 83 10.68 -17.07 -8.44
N GLU A 84 11.96 -17.12 -8.83
CA GLU A 84 13.07 -17.34 -7.92
C GLU A 84 13.30 -16.16 -6.95
N CYS A 85 12.85 -14.95 -7.31
CA CYS A 85 12.94 -13.75 -6.48
C CYS A 85 11.69 -13.56 -5.62
N VAL A 86 10.49 -13.68 -6.20
CA VAL A 86 9.21 -13.41 -5.55
C VAL A 86 8.55 -14.71 -5.11
N ASN A 87 8.82 -15.08 -3.87
CA ASN A 87 8.24 -16.26 -3.22
C ASN A 87 8.17 -16.07 -1.69
N GLN A 88 7.38 -16.92 -1.02
CA GLN A 88 7.13 -16.79 0.42
C GLN A 88 8.39 -17.02 1.28
N VAL A 89 9.39 -17.73 0.78
CA VAL A 89 10.66 -17.93 1.50
C VAL A 89 11.47 -16.64 1.55
N ASN A 90 11.47 -15.87 0.45
CA ASN A 90 12.17 -14.60 0.35
C ASN A 90 11.39 -13.45 1.05
N PHE A 91 10.06 -13.58 1.16
CA PHE A 91 9.16 -12.56 1.72
C PHE A 91 8.16 -13.18 2.72
N PRO A 92 8.65 -13.70 3.88
CA PRO A 92 7.79 -14.36 4.86
C PRO A 92 6.74 -13.42 5.49
N ASP A 93 7.02 -12.10 5.54
CA ASP A 93 6.14 -11.08 6.10
C ASP A 93 5.18 -10.46 5.07
N ALA A 94 5.27 -10.85 3.79
CA ALA A 94 4.33 -10.38 2.79
C ALA A 94 2.96 -11.05 2.96
N ASP A 95 1.90 -10.27 2.82
CA ASP A 95 0.53 -10.80 2.82
C ASP A 95 0.26 -11.62 1.54
N GLN A 96 0.90 -11.22 0.44
CA GLN A 96 0.84 -11.93 -0.83
C GLN A 96 2.13 -11.77 -1.61
N VAL A 97 2.50 -12.80 -2.36
CA VAL A 97 3.58 -12.78 -3.36
C VAL A 97 3.00 -13.20 -4.70
N ILE A 98 3.25 -12.42 -5.75
CA ILE A 98 2.69 -12.61 -7.08
C ILE A 98 3.80 -12.69 -8.10
N VAL A 99 3.83 -13.77 -8.86
CA VAL A 99 4.62 -13.88 -10.09
C VAL A 99 3.75 -13.40 -11.23
N GLY A 100 4.16 -12.33 -11.92
CA GLY A 100 3.36 -11.78 -13.02
C GLY A 100 4.20 -10.97 -14.01
N ASP A 101 3.56 -10.57 -15.10
CA ASP A 101 4.17 -9.77 -16.15
C ASP A 101 3.99 -8.27 -15.84
N PHE A 102 5.07 -7.52 -15.84
CA PHE A 102 5.04 -6.07 -15.63
C PHE A 102 4.33 -5.31 -16.76
N ASP A 103 4.25 -5.86 -17.95
CA ASP A 103 3.57 -5.26 -19.08
C ASP A 103 2.04 -5.46 -19.00
N HIS A 104 1.57 -6.46 -18.23
CA HIS A 104 0.16 -6.86 -18.11
C HIS A 104 -0.24 -7.12 -16.66
N ILE A 105 -0.10 -6.12 -15.79
CA ILE A 105 -0.37 -6.24 -14.34
C ILE A 105 -1.81 -6.71 -14.08
N ALA A 106 -2.77 -6.20 -14.84
CA ALA A 106 -4.19 -6.49 -14.68
C ALA A 106 -4.56 -7.97 -14.83
N ASP A 107 -3.73 -8.78 -15.48
CA ASP A 107 -3.97 -10.23 -15.64
C ASP A 107 -3.86 -11.00 -14.32
N SER A 108 -3.12 -10.45 -13.35
CA SER A 108 -2.85 -11.12 -12.07
C SER A 108 -3.12 -10.28 -10.83
N LEU A 109 -3.31 -8.97 -10.98
CA LEU A 109 -3.50 -8.04 -9.88
C LEU A 109 -4.38 -6.85 -10.29
N ALA A 110 -5.51 -6.65 -9.61
CA ALA A 110 -6.30 -5.44 -9.73
C ALA A 110 -5.69 -4.32 -8.87
N LEU A 111 -5.46 -3.14 -9.48
CA LEU A 111 -5.10 -1.92 -8.78
C LEU A 111 -6.36 -1.28 -8.18
N LEU A 112 -6.28 -0.81 -6.93
CA LEU A 112 -7.39 -0.21 -6.19
C LEU A 112 -7.08 1.25 -5.82
N PRO A 113 -8.11 2.12 -5.67
CA PRO A 113 -7.91 3.55 -5.36
C PRO A 113 -7.15 3.84 -4.06
N ASP A 114 -7.14 2.90 -3.11
CA ASP A 114 -6.44 3.05 -1.83
C ASP A 114 -5.08 2.35 -1.78
N ASP A 115 -4.58 1.89 -2.91
CA ASP A 115 -3.26 1.25 -2.98
C ASP A 115 -2.12 2.24 -2.84
N TYR A 116 -1.10 1.81 -2.10
CA TYR A 116 0.22 2.43 -2.04
C TYR A 116 1.15 1.67 -2.97
N ILE A 117 1.50 2.28 -4.09
CA ILE A 117 2.29 1.65 -5.15
C ILE A 117 3.75 2.07 -5.02
N VAL A 118 4.65 1.10 -4.89
CA VAL A 118 6.09 1.29 -4.78
C VAL A 118 6.77 0.58 -5.94
N ILE A 119 7.43 1.35 -6.81
CA ILE A 119 8.06 0.87 -8.04
C ILE A 119 9.58 0.86 -7.87
N MET A 120 10.17 -0.33 -7.87
CA MET A 120 11.61 -0.56 -7.69
C MET A 120 12.10 -1.78 -8.45
N THR A 121 11.68 -1.91 -9.70
CA THR A 121 12.05 -3.06 -10.53
C THR A 121 13.55 -3.06 -10.88
N ASN A 122 14.04 -4.18 -11.38
CA ASN A 122 15.45 -4.33 -11.76
C ASN A 122 15.81 -3.74 -13.14
N ALA A 123 14.82 -3.29 -13.92
CA ALA A 123 15.02 -2.74 -15.25
C ALA A 123 14.21 -1.47 -15.48
N HIS A 124 14.81 -0.50 -16.13
CA HIS A 124 14.17 0.80 -16.42
C HIS A 124 12.94 0.69 -17.34
N SER A 125 12.90 -0.33 -18.20
CA SER A 125 11.75 -0.61 -19.04
C SER A 125 10.54 -1.05 -18.20
N HIS A 126 10.76 -1.92 -17.24
CA HIS A 126 9.69 -2.40 -16.37
C HIS A 126 9.17 -1.30 -15.44
N ASP A 127 10.05 -0.44 -14.88
CA ASP A 127 9.60 0.72 -14.10
C ASP A 127 8.61 1.59 -14.90
N PHE A 128 8.92 1.85 -16.19
CA PHE A 128 8.06 2.62 -17.07
C PHE A 128 6.69 1.97 -17.30
N GLU A 129 6.65 0.67 -17.60
CA GLU A 129 5.39 -0.03 -17.87
C GLU A 129 4.51 -0.13 -16.62
N VAL A 130 5.11 -0.38 -15.44
CA VAL A 130 4.39 -0.36 -14.16
C VAL A 130 3.86 1.03 -13.84
N GLU A 131 4.70 2.07 -14.00
CA GLU A 131 4.32 3.46 -13.73
C GLU A 131 3.19 3.92 -14.66
N LEU A 132 3.24 3.55 -15.95
CA LEU A 132 2.19 3.86 -16.91
C LEU A 132 0.84 3.27 -16.48
N GLN A 133 0.80 1.98 -16.11
CA GLN A 133 -0.42 1.31 -15.66
C GLN A 133 -0.92 1.87 -14.32
N ALA A 134 -0.02 2.14 -13.38
CA ALA A 134 -0.35 2.77 -12.10
C ALA A 134 -1.00 4.15 -12.29
N LEU A 135 -0.46 4.98 -13.19
CA LEU A 135 -0.97 6.33 -13.46
C LEU A 135 -2.25 6.35 -14.30
N GLN A 136 -2.66 5.25 -14.89
CA GLN A 136 -3.97 5.11 -15.54
C GLN A 136 -5.09 4.71 -14.57
N ALA A 137 -4.74 4.19 -13.38
CA ALA A 137 -5.66 3.86 -12.31
C ALA A 137 -5.68 4.94 -11.22
N ASP A 138 -6.69 4.93 -10.37
CA ASP A 138 -6.68 5.70 -9.13
C ASP A 138 -5.85 4.96 -8.07
N HIS A 139 -5.16 5.73 -7.22
CA HIS A 139 -4.26 5.20 -6.20
C HIS A 139 -4.13 6.19 -5.03
N ALA A 140 -3.73 5.69 -3.88
CA ALA A 140 -3.43 6.50 -2.71
C ALA A 140 -2.04 7.14 -2.78
N TYR A 141 -1.09 6.42 -3.36
CA TYR A 141 0.31 6.81 -3.43
C TYR A 141 1.01 6.08 -4.58
N VAL A 142 1.87 6.77 -5.30
CA VAL A 142 2.83 6.17 -6.24
C VAL A 142 4.21 6.72 -5.95
N GLY A 143 5.15 5.84 -5.63
CA GLY A 143 6.56 6.18 -5.42
C GLY A 143 7.46 5.35 -6.34
N VAL A 144 8.43 6.02 -6.98
CA VAL A 144 9.34 5.39 -7.94
C VAL A 144 10.79 5.59 -7.51
N ILE A 145 11.56 4.49 -7.48
CA ILE A 145 12.99 4.58 -7.23
C ILE A 145 13.71 5.11 -8.49
N GLY A 146 14.51 6.15 -8.31
CA GLY A 146 15.23 6.72 -9.44
C GLY A 146 16.00 7.99 -9.10
N SER A 147 16.80 8.44 -10.03
CA SER A 147 17.45 9.75 -9.98
C SER A 147 16.61 10.81 -10.72
N ALA A 148 16.77 12.08 -10.37
CA ALA A 148 16.08 13.19 -11.04
C ALA A 148 16.26 13.18 -12.58
N LYS A 149 17.46 12.79 -13.05
CA LYS A 149 17.73 12.68 -14.50
C LYS A 149 16.91 11.59 -15.16
N LYS A 150 16.77 10.44 -14.49
CA LYS A 150 15.94 9.32 -14.98
C LYS A 150 14.47 9.72 -15.02
N THR A 151 13.97 10.36 -13.98
CA THR A 151 12.59 10.84 -13.89
C THR A 151 12.20 11.72 -15.06
N ALA A 152 13.02 12.70 -15.45
CA ALA A 152 12.73 13.57 -16.58
C ALA A 152 12.55 12.80 -17.90
N SER A 153 13.37 11.78 -18.16
CA SER A 153 13.26 10.94 -19.34
C SER A 153 12.01 10.05 -19.32
N VAL A 154 11.67 9.49 -18.15
CA VAL A 154 10.46 8.67 -18.01
C VAL A 154 9.21 9.51 -18.17
N ASN A 155 9.14 10.70 -17.54
CA ASN A 155 8.02 11.61 -17.65
C ASN A 155 7.75 12.06 -19.09
N ALA A 156 8.80 12.29 -19.91
CA ALA A 156 8.63 12.61 -21.33
C ALA A 156 7.91 11.46 -22.07
N ARG A 157 8.35 10.23 -21.86
CA ARG A 157 7.72 9.04 -22.46
C ARG A 157 6.29 8.81 -21.96
N LEU A 158 6.01 9.05 -20.69
CA LEU A 158 4.66 8.94 -20.12
C LEU A 158 3.69 9.93 -20.75
N ARG A 159 4.14 11.17 -21.00
CA ARG A 159 3.34 12.17 -21.75
C ARG A 159 3.04 11.72 -23.17
N GLU A 160 4.00 11.11 -23.87
CA GLU A 160 3.78 10.52 -25.21
C GLU A 160 2.73 9.40 -25.20
N ARG A 161 2.54 8.74 -24.04
CA ARG A 161 1.51 7.71 -23.83
C ARG A 161 0.20 8.27 -23.24
N GLY A 162 0.05 9.60 -23.18
CA GLY A 162 -1.18 10.29 -22.78
C GLY A 162 -1.35 10.53 -21.28
N VAL A 163 -0.30 10.32 -20.46
CA VAL A 163 -0.33 10.67 -19.02
C VAL A 163 -0.27 12.19 -18.88
N THR A 164 -1.21 12.78 -18.15
CA THR A 164 -1.30 14.22 -17.91
C THR A 164 -0.29 14.71 -16.88
N ASP A 165 0.05 16.00 -16.93
CA ASP A 165 0.98 16.59 -15.95
C ASP A 165 0.46 16.52 -14.53
N ASP A 166 -0.86 16.59 -14.30
CA ASP A 166 -1.45 16.41 -12.97
C ASP A 166 -1.20 15.00 -12.41
N ARG A 167 -1.29 13.97 -13.27
CA ARG A 167 -0.97 12.59 -12.88
C ARG A 167 0.53 12.40 -12.61
N LEU A 168 1.40 13.09 -13.34
CA LEU A 168 2.84 13.06 -13.10
C LEU A 168 3.24 13.81 -11.82
N ALA A 169 2.53 14.88 -11.47
CA ALA A 169 2.84 15.70 -10.31
C ALA A 169 2.62 14.99 -8.96
N VAL A 170 1.80 13.93 -8.92
CA VAL A 170 1.54 13.16 -7.70
C VAL A 170 2.53 12.01 -7.48
N VAL A 171 3.46 11.79 -8.43
CA VAL A 171 4.48 10.74 -8.31
C VAL A 171 5.62 11.18 -7.40
N HIS A 172 5.87 10.41 -6.36
CA HIS A 172 7.00 10.61 -5.46
C HIS A 172 8.27 10.02 -6.09
N THR A 173 9.11 10.89 -6.66
CA THR A 173 10.36 10.47 -7.31
C THR A 173 11.44 11.55 -7.18
N PRO A 174 12.61 11.26 -6.61
CA PRO A 174 12.99 9.98 -5.99
C PRO A 174 12.11 9.63 -4.79
N ILE A 175 11.70 8.37 -4.70
CA ILE A 175 10.89 7.86 -3.59
C ILE A 175 11.63 8.00 -2.25
N GLY A 176 10.88 8.33 -1.20
CA GLY A 176 11.34 8.36 0.18
C GLY A 176 11.76 9.74 0.69
N THR A 177 11.77 9.89 2.00
CA THR A 177 12.21 11.11 2.68
C THR A 177 13.73 11.31 2.57
N ALA A 178 14.18 12.57 2.46
CA ALA A 178 15.58 12.92 2.23
C ALA A 178 16.46 12.74 3.49
N ILE A 179 16.71 11.51 3.92
CA ILE A 179 17.53 11.14 5.09
C ILE A 179 18.98 10.78 4.73
N LYS A 180 19.40 10.98 3.47
CA LYS A 180 20.70 10.57 2.95
C LYS A 180 20.96 9.06 3.04
N ALA A 181 19.92 8.26 2.83
CA ALA A 181 19.99 6.81 2.83
C ALA A 181 20.93 6.28 1.74
N VAL A 182 21.76 5.28 2.08
CA VAL A 182 22.74 4.66 1.18
C VAL A 182 22.51 3.17 1.05
N THR A 183 22.25 2.48 2.16
CA THR A 183 22.04 1.02 2.16
C THR A 183 20.58 0.66 1.81
N PRO A 184 20.31 -0.55 1.31
CA PRO A 184 18.94 -1.01 1.06
C PRO A 184 18.01 -0.88 2.27
N ALA A 185 18.53 -1.12 3.48
CA ALA A 185 17.75 -0.97 4.71
C ALA A 185 17.43 0.49 5.04
N GLU A 186 18.39 1.41 4.87
CA GLU A 186 18.16 2.84 5.07
C GLU A 186 17.18 3.40 4.02
N ILE A 187 17.28 2.95 2.76
CA ILE A 187 16.33 3.32 1.71
C ILE A 187 14.93 2.82 2.07
N ALA A 188 14.80 1.61 2.58
CA ALA A 188 13.53 1.07 3.05
C ALA A 188 12.93 1.91 4.18
N VAL A 189 13.72 2.38 5.15
CA VAL A 189 13.29 3.30 6.22
C VAL A 189 12.83 4.64 5.63
N SER A 190 13.56 5.18 4.66
CA SER A 190 13.20 6.43 3.95
C SER A 190 11.84 6.30 3.27
N ILE A 191 11.60 5.20 2.54
CA ILE A 191 10.34 4.90 1.86
C ILE A 191 9.20 4.75 2.87
N ALA A 192 9.41 3.94 3.92
CA ALA A 192 8.41 3.71 4.95
C ALA A 192 8.01 5.02 5.66
N GLY A 193 8.96 5.91 5.93
CA GLY A 193 8.72 7.23 6.51
C GLY A 193 7.85 8.12 5.62
N GLU A 194 8.10 8.15 4.32
CA GLU A 194 7.28 8.90 3.36
C GLU A 194 5.86 8.32 3.27
N MET A 195 5.73 6.99 3.22
CA MET A 195 4.42 6.33 3.19
C MET A 195 3.59 6.61 4.46
N ILE A 196 4.23 6.64 5.65
CA ILE A 196 3.57 7.05 6.90
C ILE A 196 3.05 8.49 6.79
N TYR A 197 3.88 9.40 6.29
CA TYR A 197 3.52 10.80 6.14
C TYR A 197 2.33 10.99 5.19
N VAL A 198 2.36 10.38 4.01
CA VAL A 198 1.24 10.44 3.04
C VAL A 198 -0.02 9.83 3.63
N ARG A 199 0.09 8.72 4.36
CA ARG A 199 -1.04 8.09 5.04
C ARG A 199 -1.68 9.02 6.08
N ALA A 200 -0.87 9.73 6.85
CA ALA A 200 -1.36 10.69 7.84
C ALA A 200 -2.12 11.83 7.16
N LEU A 201 -1.57 12.42 6.10
CA LEU A 201 -2.23 13.48 5.33
C LEU A 201 -3.58 13.03 4.75
N ARG A 202 -3.67 11.81 4.22
CA ARG A 202 -4.93 11.27 3.69
C ARG A 202 -6.00 11.08 4.77
N ARG A 203 -5.61 10.58 5.95
CA ARG A 203 -6.53 10.39 7.10
C ARG A 203 -7.06 11.69 7.68
N GLU A 204 -6.27 12.75 7.60
CA GLU A 204 -6.65 14.09 8.11
C GLU A 204 -7.43 14.93 7.08
N GLY A 205 -7.81 14.36 5.94
CA GLY A 205 -8.52 15.06 4.87
C GLY A 205 -7.66 16.08 4.13
N GLY A 206 -6.34 15.87 4.12
CA GLY A 206 -5.37 16.74 3.45
C GLY A 206 -4.95 17.97 4.27
N GLN A 207 -5.33 18.06 5.54
CA GLN A 207 -4.76 19.07 6.46
C GLN A 207 -3.39 18.62 6.92
N GLU A 208 -2.42 19.54 6.95
CA GLU A 208 -1.08 19.22 7.49
C GLU A 208 -1.18 18.72 8.92
N ALA A 209 -0.69 17.50 9.15
CA ALA A 209 -0.58 16.95 10.49
C ALA A 209 0.30 17.86 11.34
N HIS A 210 -0.21 18.35 12.46
CA HIS A 210 0.64 19.00 13.45
C HIS A 210 1.64 17.98 13.98
N HIS A 211 2.91 18.13 13.61
CA HIS A 211 4.02 17.36 14.12
C HIS A 211 4.29 17.71 15.59
N GLY A 212 3.40 17.30 16.46
CA GLY A 212 3.62 17.27 17.89
C GLY A 212 3.67 15.82 18.34
N CYS A 213 4.83 15.34 18.77
CA CYS A 213 4.86 14.11 19.54
C CYS A 213 3.98 14.32 20.78
N PRO A 214 2.95 13.50 21.04
CA PRO A 214 2.06 13.70 22.20
C PRO A 214 2.72 13.37 23.56
N MET A 215 4.05 13.31 23.60
CA MET A 215 4.82 13.07 24.80
C MET A 215 5.46 14.38 25.29
N HIS A 216 4.64 15.24 25.83
CA HIS A 216 5.01 16.28 26.81
C HIS A 216 4.00 16.29 27.93
#